data_97cad5c2abc39de3aaa5d06b8973d349
#
_entry.id   97cad5c2abc39de3aaa5d06b8973d349
#
_cell.length_a   1.000
_cell.length_b   1.000
_cell.length_c   1.000
_cell.angle_alpha   90.00
_cell.angle_beta   90.00
_cell.angle_gamma   90.00
#
_symmetry.space_group_name_H-M   'P 1'
#
loop_
_entity.id
_entity.type
_entity.pdbx_description
1 polymer ?
#
loop_
_entity_poly.entity_id
_entity_poly.type
_entity_poly.pdbx_seq_one_letter_code
_entity_poly.pdbx_strand_id
1 'polypeptide(L)'
;MTNHSTEIMNQATLDFIRQHQDDDVRQLAFLGSKYPEVDMPFALDQIRGRKMARTKLPRWASIEGIIYPPHISMEQCSSEQTALYKAELAARLLGLSPSSSENGEEKEKESENASNLHLSEICEFAGKGAVDSEFAKNEATCKKQQILTESKENVNEIKEEPHEGDFSEEIGFVDLTGGFGVDFSYIASRLGVKSMYVERQAHLCEAAKENFGRLGLKNAIVKNGDGIEVLHSFASKKEAAASDSLGITEDQSQSLLKTNLGLKLIFIDPARRDDAGNKVVSLKDCTPDVTLLQEEMLSKADYVIIKLSPMLDWHRAISELSHVREVHIISVNNECKELLLVLSARNMGDMEASSADGEVKHAGNLRIYCVNDAQSFVCDELDMESSSVKIAPSTFEEMQYLYEPNASLMKAGCFGVLSGRYDARMLSKNSHLFVSQAPIEAFPGRSFRIIAISSFNKKELKRQLSGITKANIATRNFPLSVAELRKRLKLKDGGETYIFATTLSDESHVLVITEKA
;
A
#
# COMPACT_ATOMS: atom_id res chain seq x y z
N MET A 1 -38.54 -19.34 2.33
CA MET A 1 -37.42 -18.46 2.70
C MET A 1 -36.45 -19.34 3.45
N THR A 2 -35.53 -19.91 2.72
CA THR A 2 -34.63 -20.97 3.19
C THR A 2 -33.43 -20.33 3.88
N ASN A 3 -33.24 -20.70 5.13
CA ASN A 3 -32.04 -20.42 5.92
C ASN A 3 -30.80 -20.96 5.21
N HIS A 4 -30.04 -20.09 4.55
CA HIS A 4 -28.67 -20.36 4.10
C HIS A 4 -27.70 -19.82 5.16
N SER A 5 -27.85 -20.32 6.38
CA SER A 5 -26.83 -20.16 7.42
C SER A 5 -25.81 -21.30 7.26
N THR A 6 -24.57 -20.94 6.92
CA THR A 6 -23.37 -21.73 7.27
C THR A 6 -23.46 -23.26 7.08
N GLU A 7 -23.88 -23.75 5.93
CA GLU A 7 -23.42 -25.05 5.51
C GLU A 7 -21.99 -24.89 5.01
N ILE A 8 -21.07 -25.11 5.94
CA ILE A 8 -19.67 -25.49 5.76
C ILE A 8 -19.53 -26.15 4.40
N MET A 9 -18.63 -25.64 3.56
CA MET A 9 -18.24 -26.23 2.28
C MET A 9 -18.32 -27.75 2.34
N ASN A 10 -19.10 -28.36 1.45
CA ASN A 10 -19.20 -29.82 1.46
C ASN A 10 -17.81 -30.43 1.19
N GLN A 11 -17.56 -31.60 1.76
CA GLN A 11 -16.26 -32.27 1.70
C GLN A 11 -15.80 -32.50 0.25
N ALA A 12 -16.74 -32.80 -0.68
CA ALA A 12 -16.42 -33.02 -2.09
C ALA A 12 -15.82 -31.76 -2.75
N THR A 13 -16.35 -30.57 -2.41
CA THR A 13 -15.81 -29.30 -2.90
C THR A 13 -14.41 -29.03 -2.34
N LEU A 14 -14.17 -29.28 -1.06
CA LEU A 14 -12.84 -29.15 -0.44
C LEU A 14 -11.81 -30.09 -1.06
N ASP A 15 -12.19 -31.34 -1.27
CA ASP A 15 -11.30 -32.34 -1.87
C ASP A 15 -10.99 -32.02 -3.32
N PHE A 16 -11.98 -31.51 -4.08
CA PHE A 16 -11.78 -31.02 -5.43
C PHE A 16 -10.78 -29.84 -5.47
N ILE A 17 -10.93 -28.86 -4.58
CA ILE A 17 -10.01 -27.71 -4.48
C ILE A 17 -8.59 -28.19 -4.17
N ARG A 18 -8.41 -29.10 -3.22
CA ARG A 18 -7.10 -29.65 -2.86
C ARG A 18 -6.45 -30.42 -4.01
N GLN A 19 -7.22 -31.24 -4.71
CA GLN A 19 -6.73 -32.04 -5.82
C GLN A 19 -6.32 -31.19 -7.02
N HIS A 20 -7.05 -30.11 -7.29
CA HIS A 20 -6.92 -29.29 -8.51
C HIS A 20 -6.30 -27.91 -8.27
N GLN A 21 -5.67 -27.68 -7.13
CA GLN A 21 -5.16 -26.34 -6.73
C GLN A 21 -4.15 -25.72 -7.70
N ASP A 22 -3.47 -26.53 -8.51
CA ASP A 22 -2.45 -26.10 -9.47
C ASP A 22 -2.91 -26.19 -10.93
N ASP A 23 -4.10 -26.75 -11.19
CA ASP A 23 -4.64 -26.96 -12.53
C ASP A 23 -5.17 -25.67 -13.17
N ASP A 24 -5.27 -25.63 -14.50
CA ASP A 24 -5.84 -24.48 -15.22
C ASP A 24 -7.35 -24.36 -14.95
N VAL A 25 -7.75 -23.27 -14.30
CA VAL A 25 -9.15 -22.98 -13.95
C VAL A 25 -10.08 -23.02 -15.16
N ARG A 26 -9.59 -22.63 -16.35
CA ARG A 26 -10.38 -22.66 -17.59
C ARG A 26 -10.73 -24.10 -17.99
N GLN A 27 -9.79 -25.03 -17.82
CA GLN A 27 -10.01 -26.44 -18.10
C GLN A 27 -10.94 -27.09 -17.07
N LEU A 28 -10.76 -26.72 -15.79
CA LEU A 28 -11.62 -27.21 -14.71
C LEU A 28 -13.09 -26.82 -14.88
N ALA A 29 -13.36 -25.63 -15.43
CA ALA A 29 -14.72 -25.17 -15.68
C ALA A 29 -15.55 -26.12 -16.58
N PHE A 30 -14.90 -26.86 -17.49
CA PHE A 30 -15.56 -27.87 -18.33
C PHE A 30 -15.85 -29.18 -17.62
N LEU A 31 -15.33 -29.39 -16.42
CA LEU A 31 -15.52 -30.64 -15.66
C LEU A 31 -16.77 -30.64 -14.78
N GLY A 32 -17.53 -29.54 -14.70
CA GLY A 32 -18.67 -29.41 -13.79
C GLY A 32 -19.68 -30.55 -13.88
N SER A 33 -19.98 -31.06 -15.08
CA SER A 33 -20.90 -32.20 -15.26
C SER A 33 -20.38 -33.54 -14.71
N LYS A 34 -19.07 -33.67 -14.48
CA LYS A 34 -18.44 -34.88 -13.92
C LYS A 34 -18.42 -34.90 -12.40
N TYR A 35 -18.64 -33.75 -11.77
CA TYR A 35 -18.59 -33.57 -10.31
C TYR A 35 -19.86 -32.85 -9.84
N PRO A 36 -21.04 -33.49 -9.91
CA PRO A 36 -22.32 -32.84 -9.60
C PRO A 36 -22.46 -32.44 -8.12
N GLU A 37 -21.67 -33.04 -7.22
CA GLU A 37 -21.64 -32.74 -5.80
C GLU A 37 -20.74 -31.56 -5.43
N VAL A 38 -19.93 -31.08 -6.37
CA VAL A 38 -18.97 -29.96 -6.16
C VAL A 38 -19.64 -28.64 -6.47
N ASP A 39 -19.57 -27.68 -5.56
CA ASP A 39 -19.85 -26.28 -5.88
C ASP A 39 -18.74 -25.74 -6.80
N MET A 40 -18.92 -25.96 -8.09
CA MET A 40 -17.90 -25.64 -9.09
C MET A 40 -17.58 -24.14 -9.17
N PRO A 41 -18.54 -23.20 -9.18
CA PRO A 41 -18.25 -21.77 -9.15
C PRO A 41 -17.36 -21.38 -7.98
N PHE A 42 -17.71 -21.80 -6.77
CA PHE A 42 -16.93 -21.55 -5.57
C PHE A 42 -15.53 -22.20 -5.67
N ALA A 43 -15.42 -23.46 -6.04
CA ALA A 43 -14.14 -24.16 -6.16
C ALA A 43 -13.18 -23.46 -7.15
N LEU A 44 -13.70 -22.98 -8.28
CA LEU A 44 -12.90 -22.26 -9.28
C LEU A 44 -12.41 -20.91 -8.75
N ASP A 45 -13.24 -20.19 -7.97
CA ASP A 45 -12.84 -18.93 -7.35
C ASP A 45 -11.76 -19.17 -6.28
N GLN A 46 -11.86 -20.23 -5.45
CA GLN A 46 -10.84 -20.57 -4.48
C GLN A 46 -9.49 -20.92 -5.13
N ILE A 47 -9.51 -21.75 -6.17
CA ILE A 47 -8.28 -22.16 -6.90
C ILE A 47 -7.63 -20.92 -7.56
N ARG A 48 -8.43 -20.06 -8.21
CA ARG A 48 -7.95 -18.83 -8.84
C ARG A 48 -7.41 -17.85 -7.80
N GLY A 49 -8.17 -17.63 -6.72
CA GLY A 49 -7.79 -16.76 -5.61
C GLY A 49 -6.48 -17.17 -4.98
N ARG A 50 -6.30 -18.46 -4.67
CA ARG A 50 -5.05 -18.99 -4.11
C ARG A 50 -3.85 -18.81 -5.05
N LYS A 51 -4.03 -19.03 -6.36
CA LYS A 51 -2.96 -18.78 -7.34
C LYS A 51 -2.53 -17.32 -7.38
N MET A 52 -3.49 -16.40 -7.37
CA MET A 52 -3.20 -14.97 -7.31
C MET A 52 -2.54 -14.58 -5.98
N ALA A 53 -3.02 -15.15 -4.87
CA ALA A 53 -2.49 -14.88 -3.54
C ALA A 53 -1.03 -15.30 -3.37
N ARG A 54 -0.56 -16.35 -4.05
CA ARG A 54 0.86 -16.77 -3.99
C ARG A 54 1.84 -15.65 -4.34
N THR A 55 1.45 -14.71 -5.20
CA THR A 55 2.28 -13.55 -5.59
C THR A 55 1.84 -12.26 -4.91
N LYS A 56 0.55 -12.08 -4.68
CA LYS A 56 -0.02 -10.83 -4.16
C LYS A 56 -0.09 -10.79 -2.63
N LEU A 57 -0.34 -11.94 -1.99
CA LEU A 57 -0.56 -12.14 -0.55
C LEU A 57 0.12 -13.44 -0.08
N PRO A 58 1.45 -13.58 -0.20
CA PRO A 58 2.16 -14.83 0.07
C PRO A 58 1.91 -15.39 1.49
N ARG A 59 1.82 -14.55 2.53
CA ARG A 59 1.48 -14.98 3.88
C ARG A 59 0.08 -15.61 3.94
N TRP A 60 -0.92 -14.99 3.32
CA TRP A 60 -2.28 -15.55 3.27
C TRP A 60 -2.31 -16.87 2.50
N ALA A 61 -1.58 -16.97 1.38
CA ALA A 61 -1.49 -18.17 0.58
C ALA A 61 -0.81 -19.35 1.31
N SER A 62 0.02 -19.08 2.31
CA SER A 62 0.67 -20.10 3.14
C SER A 62 -0.26 -20.72 4.19
N ILE A 63 -1.38 -20.05 4.50
CA ILE A 63 -2.34 -20.51 5.51
C ILE A 63 -3.40 -21.38 4.84
N GLU A 64 -3.60 -22.59 5.36
CA GLU A 64 -4.62 -23.50 4.85
C GLU A 64 -6.02 -23.00 5.23
N GLY A 65 -6.94 -23.13 4.27
CA GLY A 65 -8.36 -22.84 4.49
C GLY A 65 -8.75 -21.37 4.40
N ILE A 66 -7.86 -20.49 3.96
CA ILE A 66 -8.24 -19.11 3.60
C ILE A 66 -9.32 -19.14 2.53
N ILE A 67 -10.38 -18.36 2.73
CA ILE A 67 -11.50 -18.19 1.80
C ILE A 67 -11.21 -16.96 0.95
N TYR A 68 -11.07 -17.16 -0.37
CA TYR A 68 -10.82 -16.09 -1.32
C TYR A 68 -12.15 -15.59 -1.93
N PRO A 69 -12.32 -14.28 -2.08
CA PRO A 69 -13.51 -13.70 -2.71
C PRO A 69 -13.46 -13.89 -4.24
N PRO A 70 -14.55 -13.56 -4.95
CA PRO A 70 -14.56 -13.52 -6.40
C PRO A 70 -13.41 -12.72 -7.00
N HIS A 71 -13.00 -13.08 -8.22
CA HIS A 71 -11.80 -12.57 -8.90
C HIS A 71 -11.65 -11.03 -8.87
N ILE A 72 -12.74 -10.28 -9.06
CA ILE A 72 -12.71 -8.80 -9.07
C ILE A 72 -12.22 -8.26 -7.72
N SER A 73 -12.73 -8.78 -6.61
CA SER A 73 -12.30 -8.36 -5.27
C SER A 73 -10.84 -8.71 -5.00
N MET A 74 -10.36 -9.85 -5.55
CA MET A 74 -8.95 -10.23 -5.47
C MET A 74 -8.04 -9.30 -6.31
N GLU A 75 -8.51 -8.79 -7.44
CA GLU A 75 -7.75 -7.81 -8.23
C GLU A 75 -7.65 -6.46 -7.53
N GLN A 76 -8.73 -6.02 -6.90
CA GLN A 76 -8.85 -4.70 -6.27
C GLN A 76 -8.21 -4.62 -4.88
N CYS A 77 -8.07 -5.73 -4.15
CA CYS A 77 -7.46 -5.69 -2.83
C CYS A 77 -5.99 -5.26 -2.90
N SER A 78 -5.47 -4.77 -1.80
CA SER A 78 -4.05 -4.42 -1.64
C SER A 78 -3.14 -5.64 -1.82
N SER A 79 -1.90 -5.42 -2.22
CA SER A 79 -0.84 -6.42 -2.10
C SER A 79 -0.37 -6.49 -0.64
N GLU A 80 0.25 -7.61 -0.26
CA GLU A 80 0.86 -7.75 1.06
C GLU A 80 1.85 -6.63 1.37
N GLN A 81 2.69 -6.27 0.39
CA GLN A 81 3.67 -5.20 0.54
C GLN A 81 3.01 -3.85 0.87
N THR A 82 1.93 -3.47 0.17
CA THR A 82 1.24 -2.21 0.44
C THR A 82 0.42 -2.26 1.73
N ALA A 83 -0.08 -3.44 2.12
CA ALA A 83 -0.78 -3.64 3.40
C ALA A 83 0.19 -3.55 4.60
N LEU A 84 1.38 -4.13 4.49
CA LEU A 84 2.46 -3.97 5.48
C LEU A 84 2.86 -2.51 5.64
N TYR A 85 3.03 -1.78 4.54
CA TYR A 85 3.32 -0.35 4.60
C TYR A 85 2.26 0.42 5.40
N LYS A 86 0.97 0.18 5.14
CA LYS A 86 -0.15 0.81 5.88
C LYS A 86 -0.15 0.43 7.36
N ALA A 87 0.20 -0.80 7.67
CA ALA A 87 0.30 -1.27 9.05
C ALA A 87 1.42 -0.55 9.83
N GLU A 88 2.60 -0.39 9.23
CA GLU A 88 3.70 0.37 9.85
C GLU A 88 3.41 1.88 9.89
N LEU A 89 2.74 2.43 8.87
CA LEU A 89 2.24 3.81 8.90
C LEU A 89 1.30 4.02 10.10
N ALA A 90 0.32 3.14 10.28
CA ALA A 90 -0.62 3.20 11.41
C ALA A 90 0.11 3.11 12.77
N ALA A 91 1.08 2.19 12.88
CA ALA A 91 1.90 2.04 14.09
C ALA A 91 2.71 3.32 14.40
N ARG A 92 3.36 3.91 13.39
CA ARG A 92 4.09 5.16 13.51
C ARG A 92 3.20 6.31 13.98
N LEU A 93 2.02 6.48 13.36
CA LEU A 93 1.05 7.51 13.75
C LEU A 93 0.62 7.39 15.21
N LEU A 94 0.54 6.17 15.73
CA LEU A 94 0.18 5.90 17.13
C LEU A 94 1.39 5.82 18.09
N GLY A 95 2.60 6.12 17.62
CA GLY A 95 3.80 6.14 18.44
C GLY A 95 4.30 4.76 18.88
N LEU A 96 3.93 3.69 18.16
CA LEU A 96 4.42 2.34 18.43
C LEU A 96 5.83 2.16 17.83
N SER A 97 6.72 1.49 18.57
CA SER A 97 8.07 1.16 18.08
C SER A 97 8.00 0.31 16.79
N PRO A 98 9.00 0.42 15.90
CA PRO A 98 9.11 -0.45 14.72
C PRO A 98 9.04 -1.91 15.11
N SER A 99 8.51 -2.75 14.22
CA SER A 99 8.60 -4.19 14.40
C SER A 99 10.08 -4.59 14.30
N SER A 100 10.69 -4.98 15.44
CA SER A 100 12.05 -5.51 15.46
C SER A 100 12.11 -6.77 14.58
N SER A 101 12.94 -6.77 13.55
CA SER A 101 13.37 -8.01 12.92
C SER A 101 14.15 -8.79 14.01
N GLU A 102 13.71 -10.03 14.31
CA GLU A 102 14.46 -10.96 15.16
C GLU A 102 15.79 -11.32 14.47
N ASN A 103 16.78 -10.47 14.58
CA ASN A 103 18.19 -10.81 14.45
C ASN A 103 18.95 -9.72 15.21
N GLY A 104 19.38 -10.11 16.41
CA GLY A 104 20.07 -9.22 17.31
C GLY A 104 21.39 -8.72 16.78
N GLU A 105 21.65 -7.46 17.04
CA GLU A 105 22.88 -7.00 17.68
C GLU A 105 22.71 -5.52 18.02
N GLU A 106 22.99 -5.21 19.29
CA GLU A 106 22.97 -3.88 19.88
C GLU A 106 23.93 -2.93 19.16
N LYS A 107 23.43 -1.76 18.73
CA LYS A 107 24.22 -0.53 18.67
C LYS A 107 23.37 0.66 19.10
N GLU A 108 23.53 1.03 20.38
CA GLU A 108 23.30 2.40 20.81
C GLU A 108 24.27 3.35 20.10
N LYS A 109 23.76 4.36 19.43
CA LYS A 109 24.11 5.79 19.46
C LYS A 109 23.72 6.49 18.18
N GLU A 110 23.01 7.54 18.39
CA GLU A 110 22.93 8.84 17.74
C GLU A 110 21.50 9.25 17.35
N SER A 111 20.93 10.02 18.26
CA SER A 111 19.68 10.76 18.10
C SER A 111 19.98 12.04 17.33
N GLU A 112 19.54 12.12 16.08
CA GLU A 112 19.27 13.41 15.39
C GLU A 112 18.57 13.27 14.02
N ASN A 113 18.21 12.05 13.57
CA ASN A 113 17.48 11.85 12.30
C ASN A 113 16.35 10.81 12.41
N ALA A 114 15.70 10.74 13.56
CA ALA A 114 14.78 9.64 13.89
C ALA A 114 13.58 9.51 12.92
N SER A 115 13.07 10.59 12.35
CA SER A 115 11.91 10.53 11.46
C SER A 115 12.23 10.02 10.04
N ASN A 116 13.43 10.29 9.53
CA ASN A 116 13.84 9.84 8.19
C ASN A 116 14.44 8.42 8.18
N LEU A 117 15.14 8.03 9.25
CA LEU A 117 15.64 6.65 9.43
C LEU A 117 14.51 5.62 9.54
N HIS A 118 13.45 5.98 10.25
CA HIS A 118 12.32 5.09 10.51
C HIS A 118 11.55 4.66 9.26
N LEU A 119 11.46 5.52 8.24
CA LEU A 119 10.79 5.20 6.97
C LEU A 119 11.65 4.37 6.03
N SER A 120 12.98 4.50 6.09
CA SER A 120 13.88 3.62 5.34
C SER A 120 13.80 2.17 5.85
N GLU A 121 13.63 1.98 7.16
CA GLU A 121 13.42 0.66 7.77
C GLU A 121 12.07 0.05 7.38
N ILE A 122 10.99 0.85 7.33
CA ILE A 122 9.68 0.41 6.84
C ILE A 122 9.75 -0.05 5.38
N CYS A 123 10.48 0.70 4.54
CA CYS A 123 10.66 0.34 3.12
C CYS A 123 11.51 -0.93 2.96
N GLU A 124 12.54 -1.12 3.79
CA GLU A 124 13.38 -2.33 3.76
C GLU A 124 12.59 -3.58 4.16
N PHE A 125 11.69 -3.46 5.14
CA PHE A 125 10.82 -4.55 5.55
C PHE A 125 9.80 -4.92 4.46
N ALA A 126 9.18 -3.93 3.81
CA ALA A 126 8.25 -4.15 2.71
C ALA A 126 8.93 -4.73 1.45
N GLY A 127 10.21 -4.40 1.20
CA GLY A 127 10.99 -4.94 0.07
C GLY A 127 11.47 -6.38 0.25
N LYS A 128 11.76 -6.80 1.48
CA LYS A 128 12.27 -8.16 1.79
C LYS A 128 11.21 -9.26 1.68
N GLY A 129 9.93 -8.94 1.71
CA GLY A 129 8.83 -9.91 1.52
C GLY A 129 8.73 -10.52 0.12
N ALA A 130 9.49 -10.05 -0.86
CA ALA A 130 9.38 -10.46 -2.26
C ALA A 130 10.51 -11.39 -2.77
N VAL A 131 11.60 -11.64 -2.01
CA VAL A 131 12.82 -12.27 -2.57
C VAL A 131 13.53 -13.26 -1.63
N ASP A 132 12.91 -14.03 -0.78
CA ASP A 132 13.68 -15.12 -0.16
C ASP A 132 12.96 -16.46 -0.12
N SER A 133 13.27 -17.28 -1.12
CA SER A 133 12.96 -18.72 -1.18
C SER A 133 13.80 -19.57 -0.21
N GLU A 134 14.51 -18.99 0.75
CA GLU A 134 15.33 -19.71 1.73
C GLU A 134 14.57 -20.08 3.03
N PHE A 135 13.40 -19.49 3.29
CA PHE A 135 12.61 -19.84 4.48
C PHE A 135 11.97 -21.24 4.45
N ALA A 136 11.97 -21.91 3.31
CA ALA A 136 11.41 -23.25 3.16
C ALA A 136 12.32 -24.40 3.67
N LYS A 137 13.53 -24.11 4.14
CA LYS A 137 14.49 -25.16 4.56
C LYS A 137 14.62 -25.38 6.07
N ASN A 138 14.00 -24.55 6.90
CA ASN A 138 14.14 -24.67 8.37
C ASN A 138 12.96 -25.36 9.08
N GLU A 139 11.94 -25.84 8.39
CA GLU A 139 10.84 -26.61 9.00
C GLU A 139 11.13 -28.11 9.23
N ALA A 140 12.31 -28.60 8.88
CA ALA A 140 12.63 -30.03 8.98
C ALA A 140 13.21 -30.48 10.34
N THR A 141 13.37 -29.59 11.34
CA THR A 141 14.06 -29.94 12.59
C THR A 141 13.20 -29.93 13.85
N CYS A 142 11.90 -29.71 13.77
CA CYS A 142 11.01 -29.74 14.95
C CYS A 142 10.01 -30.91 14.93
N LYS A 143 10.49 -32.13 14.65
CA LYS A 143 9.76 -33.37 14.92
C LYS A 143 10.62 -34.25 15.79
N LYS A 144 10.43 -34.14 17.10
CA LYS A 144 10.59 -35.22 18.11
C LYS A 144 10.48 -34.66 19.51
N GLN A 145 9.28 -34.67 20.04
CA GLN A 145 9.06 -35.06 21.45
C GLN A 145 7.56 -35.32 21.62
N GLN A 146 7.21 -36.58 21.41
CA GLN A 146 6.01 -37.16 21.99
C GLN A 146 6.27 -37.44 23.46
N ILE A 147 5.39 -36.94 24.34
CA ILE A 147 5.16 -37.57 25.63
C ILE A 147 3.65 -37.73 25.79
N LEU A 148 3.26 -38.99 25.85
CA LEU A 148 1.94 -39.49 26.23
C LEU A 148 1.57 -39.03 27.65
N THR A 149 0.36 -38.58 27.87
CA THR A 149 -0.43 -38.98 29.06
C THR A 149 -1.91 -38.96 28.70
N GLU A 150 -2.51 -40.13 28.79
CA GLU A 150 -3.96 -40.37 28.80
C GLU A 150 -4.58 -39.76 30.07
N SER A 151 -5.71 -39.10 29.95
CA SER A 151 -6.76 -39.15 30.93
C SER A 151 -8.11 -38.86 30.27
N LYS A 152 -8.97 -39.88 30.30
CA LYS A 152 -10.40 -39.80 30.02
C LYS A 152 -11.03 -38.96 31.11
N GLU A 153 -11.96 -38.04 30.74
CA GLU A 153 -13.23 -37.89 31.47
C GLU A 153 -14.15 -36.83 30.82
N ASN A 154 -15.38 -37.27 30.61
CA ASN A 154 -16.65 -36.58 30.53
C ASN A 154 -16.91 -35.45 29.51
N VAL A 155 -17.60 -35.89 28.47
CA VAL A 155 -18.44 -35.07 27.60
C VAL A 155 -19.68 -34.65 28.37
N ASN A 156 -19.78 -33.39 28.76
CA ASN A 156 -21.05 -32.70 29.01
C ASN A 156 -21.20 -31.63 27.91
N GLU A 157 -22.17 -31.87 27.03
CA GLU A 157 -22.65 -30.88 26.08
C GLU A 157 -23.22 -29.69 26.85
N ILE A 158 -22.46 -28.59 26.90
CA ILE A 158 -23.00 -27.27 27.19
C ILE A 158 -23.16 -26.59 25.84
N LYS A 159 -24.41 -26.49 25.39
CA LYS A 159 -24.80 -25.56 24.32
C LYS A 159 -24.67 -24.14 24.87
N GLU A 160 -23.53 -23.53 24.72
CA GLU A 160 -23.40 -22.10 24.90
C GLU A 160 -23.86 -21.44 23.59
N GLU A 161 -25.02 -20.77 23.65
CA GLU A 161 -25.38 -19.74 22.66
C GLU A 161 -24.30 -18.67 22.68
N PRO A 162 -23.93 -18.06 21.52
CA PRO A 162 -22.94 -17.03 21.50
C PRO A 162 -23.45 -15.82 22.30
N HIS A 163 -22.89 -15.61 23.47
CA HIS A 163 -23.07 -14.39 24.22
C HIS A 163 -22.69 -13.21 23.31
N GLU A 164 -23.63 -12.28 23.15
CA GLU A 164 -23.31 -10.94 22.64
C GLU A 164 -22.16 -10.40 23.49
N GLY A 165 -20.98 -10.25 22.86
CA GLY A 165 -19.74 -9.90 23.56
C GLY A 165 -19.91 -8.58 24.31
N ASP A 166 -19.44 -8.57 25.52
CA ASP A 166 -19.33 -7.39 26.36
C ASP A 166 -18.58 -6.28 25.61
N PHE A 167 -19.30 -5.24 25.19
CA PHE A 167 -18.76 -4.07 24.45
C PHE A 167 -18.04 -3.07 25.38
N SER A 168 -17.63 -3.47 26.59
CA SER A 168 -16.99 -2.60 27.57
C SER A 168 -15.54 -2.24 27.23
N GLU A 169 -14.87 -2.92 26.29
CA GLU A 169 -13.50 -2.62 25.89
C GLU A 169 -13.46 -1.64 24.71
N GLU A 170 -12.57 -0.66 24.81
CA GLU A 170 -12.39 0.43 23.84
C GLU A 170 -11.89 -0.06 22.47
N ILE A 171 -12.58 0.33 21.39
CA ILE A 171 -12.13 0.09 20.02
C ILE A 171 -11.08 1.14 19.66
N GLY A 172 -9.85 0.69 19.39
CA GLY A 172 -8.74 1.57 19.03
C GLY A 172 -8.63 1.86 17.53
N PHE A 173 -9.12 0.93 16.68
CA PHE A 173 -9.04 1.02 15.23
C PHE A 173 -10.33 0.57 14.57
N VAL A 174 -10.79 1.31 13.55
CA VAL A 174 -11.91 0.92 12.69
C VAL A 174 -11.57 1.07 11.20
N ASP A 175 -11.92 0.05 10.42
CA ASP A 175 -11.96 0.10 8.96
C ASP A 175 -13.43 0.19 8.53
N LEU A 176 -13.82 1.33 7.93
CA LEU A 176 -15.20 1.62 7.52
C LEU A 176 -15.57 0.99 6.18
N THR A 177 -14.62 0.40 5.47
CA THR A 177 -14.76 -0.10 4.09
C THR A 177 -14.01 -1.42 3.89
N GLY A 178 -14.22 -2.36 4.78
CA GLY A 178 -13.39 -3.56 4.98
C GLY A 178 -13.04 -4.39 3.74
N GLY A 179 -13.95 -4.53 2.77
CA GLY A 179 -13.73 -5.29 1.54
C GLY A 179 -13.29 -6.73 1.81
N PHE A 180 -12.21 -7.19 1.18
CA PHE A 180 -11.64 -8.51 1.46
C PHE A 180 -10.90 -8.61 2.81
N GLY A 181 -10.66 -7.49 3.48
CA GLY A 181 -10.05 -7.44 4.82
C GLY A 181 -8.52 -7.52 4.84
N VAL A 182 -7.84 -7.36 3.69
CA VAL A 182 -6.37 -7.42 3.65
C VAL A 182 -5.78 -6.27 4.46
N ASP A 183 -6.10 -5.02 4.14
CA ASP A 183 -5.57 -3.85 4.85
C ASP A 183 -5.91 -3.89 6.33
N PHE A 184 -7.18 -4.19 6.65
CA PHE A 184 -7.62 -4.36 8.04
C PHE A 184 -6.76 -5.37 8.80
N SER A 185 -6.54 -6.55 8.23
CA SER A 185 -5.83 -7.65 8.91
C SER A 185 -4.40 -7.30 9.28
N TYR A 186 -3.66 -6.62 8.38
CA TYR A 186 -2.29 -6.19 8.63
C TYR A 186 -2.21 -5.05 9.64
N ILE A 187 -3.10 -4.05 9.52
CA ILE A 187 -3.18 -2.93 10.46
C ILE A 187 -3.56 -3.43 11.85
N ALA A 188 -4.65 -4.20 11.98
CA ALA A 188 -5.12 -4.73 13.27
C ALA A 188 -4.08 -5.63 13.94
N SER A 189 -3.41 -6.50 13.17
CA SER A 189 -2.32 -7.35 13.67
C SER A 189 -1.17 -6.51 14.22
N ARG A 190 -0.78 -5.44 13.52
CA ARG A 190 0.34 -4.59 13.91
C ARG A 190 0.04 -3.71 15.11
N LEU A 191 -1.17 -3.19 15.22
CA LEU A 191 -1.60 -2.35 16.32
C LEU A 191 -1.87 -3.15 17.60
N GLY A 192 -2.34 -4.39 17.50
CA GLY A 192 -2.66 -5.26 18.64
C GLY A 192 -3.86 -4.79 19.49
N VAL A 193 -4.54 -3.72 19.09
CA VAL A 193 -5.71 -3.16 19.77
C VAL A 193 -7.00 -3.82 19.30
N LYS A 194 -8.08 -3.69 20.08
CA LYS A 194 -9.42 -4.09 19.65
C LYS A 194 -9.81 -3.30 18.41
N SER A 195 -10.12 -3.99 17.33
CA SER A 195 -10.29 -3.42 16.00
C SER A 195 -11.61 -3.85 15.38
N MET A 196 -12.29 -2.94 14.70
CA MET A 196 -13.58 -3.21 14.04
C MET A 196 -13.43 -3.11 12.52
N TYR A 197 -13.82 -4.20 11.87
CA TYR A 197 -13.96 -4.30 10.40
C TYR A 197 -15.42 -4.13 10.05
N VAL A 198 -15.74 -3.23 9.13
CA VAL A 198 -17.11 -2.95 8.67
C VAL A 198 -17.22 -3.19 7.18
N GLU A 199 -18.18 -4.00 6.75
CA GLU A 199 -18.41 -4.31 5.33
C GLU A 199 -19.93 -4.53 5.08
N ARG A 200 -20.44 -4.00 3.96
CA ARG A 200 -21.84 -4.11 3.56
C ARG A 200 -22.22 -5.49 3.05
N GLN A 201 -21.29 -6.15 2.36
CA GLN A 201 -21.52 -7.43 1.70
C GLN A 201 -21.38 -8.57 2.71
N ALA A 202 -22.49 -9.21 3.07
CA ALA A 202 -22.52 -10.27 4.09
C ALA A 202 -21.54 -11.41 3.79
N HIS A 203 -21.43 -11.84 2.51
CA HIS A 203 -20.49 -12.91 2.13
C HIS A 203 -19.02 -12.56 2.35
N LEU A 204 -18.65 -11.27 2.23
CA LEU A 204 -17.28 -10.81 2.57
C LEU A 204 -17.08 -10.78 4.08
N CYS A 205 -18.11 -10.42 4.86
CA CYS A 205 -18.05 -10.49 6.33
C CYS A 205 -17.86 -11.93 6.82
N GLU A 206 -18.57 -12.89 6.23
CA GLU A 206 -18.44 -14.32 6.55
C GLU A 206 -17.01 -14.81 6.23
N ALA A 207 -16.51 -14.50 5.04
CA ALA A 207 -15.14 -14.84 4.65
C ALA A 207 -14.11 -14.17 5.57
N ALA A 208 -14.29 -12.89 5.89
CA ALA A 208 -13.40 -12.13 6.77
C ALA A 208 -13.35 -12.75 8.18
N LYS A 209 -14.49 -13.12 8.76
CA LYS A 209 -14.59 -13.75 10.08
C LYS A 209 -13.77 -15.04 10.15
N GLU A 210 -13.92 -15.92 9.16
CA GLU A 210 -13.15 -17.15 9.04
C GLU A 210 -11.65 -16.86 8.85
N ASN A 211 -11.32 -15.98 7.93
CA ASN A 211 -9.94 -15.65 7.60
C ASN A 211 -9.22 -14.99 8.78
N PHE A 212 -9.85 -14.07 9.50
CA PHE A 212 -9.27 -13.43 10.67
C PHE A 212 -9.01 -14.43 11.80
N GLY A 213 -9.90 -15.40 11.98
CA GLY A 213 -9.66 -16.53 12.90
C GLY A 213 -8.41 -17.32 12.53
N ARG A 214 -8.23 -17.66 11.24
CA ARG A 214 -7.06 -18.39 10.72
C ARG A 214 -5.77 -17.58 10.78
N LEU A 215 -5.87 -16.24 10.63
CA LEU A 215 -4.77 -15.30 10.78
C LEU A 215 -4.41 -15.03 12.26
N GLY A 216 -5.20 -15.53 13.20
CA GLY A 216 -4.96 -15.35 14.64
C GLY A 216 -5.34 -13.97 15.17
N LEU A 217 -6.21 -13.23 14.50
CA LEU A 217 -6.68 -11.90 14.91
C LEU A 217 -7.75 -12.01 15.99
N LYS A 218 -7.34 -12.22 17.24
CA LYS A 218 -8.27 -12.42 18.38
C LYS A 218 -9.08 -11.19 18.74
N ASN A 219 -8.57 -10.00 18.45
CA ASN A 219 -9.16 -8.71 18.81
C ASN A 219 -9.94 -8.06 17.65
N ALA A 220 -10.25 -8.81 16.60
CA ALA A 220 -11.00 -8.33 15.44
C ALA A 220 -12.50 -8.55 15.62
N ILE A 221 -13.28 -7.49 15.46
CA ILE A 221 -14.75 -7.51 15.44
C ILE A 221 -15.18 -7.36 13.98
N VAL A 222 -15.98 -8.28 13.47
CA VAL A 222 -16.56 -8.20 12.12
C VAL A 222 -18.00 -7.70 12.23
N LYS A 223 -18.28 -6.53 11.65
CA LYS A 223 -19.59 -5.91 11.58
C LYS A 223 -20.10 -5.89 10.14
N ASN A 224 -21.19 -6.61 9.89
CA ASN A 224 -21.91 -6.46 8.64
C ASN A 224 -22.84 -5.23 8.72
N GLY A 225 -22.60 -4.24 7.88
CA GLY A 225 -23.37 -3.00 7.89
C GLY A 225 -22.75 -1.89 7.05
N ASP A 226 -23.36 -0.73 7.09
CA ASP A 226 -22.86 0.48 6.45
C ASP A 226 -21.83 1.17 7.33
N GLY A 227 -20.64 1.45 6.77
CA GLY A 227 -19.54 2.11 7.49
C GLY A 227 -19.91 3.53 7.97
N ILE A 228 -20.78 4.25 7.25
CA ILE A 228 -21.22 5.58 7.66
C ILE A 228 -22.18 5.48 8.86
N GLU A 229 -23.10 4.52 8.86
CA GLU A 229 -23.98 4.29 10.01
C GLU A 229 -23.17 3.89 11.25
N VAL A 230 -22.18 3.04 11.08
CA VAL A 230 -21.25 2.69 12.16
C VAL A 230 -20.44 3.90 12.61
N LEU A 231 -19.93 4.73 11.70
CA LEU A 231 -19.26 5.99 12.06
C LEU A 231 -20.17 6.87 12.93
N HIS A 232 -21.42 7.07 12.54
CA HIS A 232 -22.39 7.88 13.29
C HIS A 232 -22.63 7.33 14.70
N SER A 233 -22.52 6.02 14.92
CA SER A 233 -22.72 5.39 16.23
C SER A 233 -21.60 5.62 17.24
N PHE A 234 -20.40 5.99 16.81
CA PHE A 234 -19.29 6.33 17.70
C PHE A 234 -19.52 7.71 18.34
N ALA A 235 -19.23 7.84 19.63
CA ALA A 235 -19.20 9.13 20.31
C ALA A 235 -18.05 10.01 19.82
N SER A 236 -18.27 11.31 19.77
CA SER A 236 -17.18 12.26 19.56
C SER A 236 -16.28 12.36 20.80
N LYS A 237 -15.03 12.79 20.62
CA LYS A 237 -14.09 13.02 21.74
C LYS A 237 -14.63 13.97 22.81
N LYS A 238 -15.43 14.97 22.40
CA LYS A 238 -16.07 15.92 23.32
C LYS A 238 -17.17 15.26 24.14
N GLU A 239 -17.99 14.42 23.53
CA GLU A 239 -19.04 13.66 24.22
C GLU A 239 -18.45 12.63 25.18
N ALA A 240 -17.39 11.91 24.74
CA ALA A 240 -16.66 10.98 25.57
C ALA A 240 -16.06 11.66 26.82
N ALA A 241 -15.37 12.79 26.65
CA ALA A 241 -14.80 13.55 27.77
C ALA A 241 -15.86 14.13 28.72
N ALA A 242 -17.06 14.47 28.21
CA ALA A 242 -18.16 14.96 29.03
C ALA A 242 -18.81 13.86 29.90
N SER A 243 -18.90 12.62 29.37
CA SER A 243 -19.45 11.49 30.11
C SER A 243 -18.60 11.06 31.30
N ASP A 244 -17.25 11.11 31.16
CA ASP A 244 -16.32 10.84 32.24
C ASP A 244 -16.43 11.83 33.41
N SER A 245 -16.73 13.09 33.08
CA SER A 245 -16.82 14.15 34.10
C SER A 245 -18.13 14.13 34.89
N LEU A 246 -19.17 13.46 34.38
CA LEU A 246 -20.53 13.47 34.97
C LEU A 246 -20.89 12.23 35.78
N GLY A 247 -20.04 11.18 35.85
CA GLY A 247 -20.27 9.98 36.68
C GLY A 247 -21.62 9.29 36.38
N ILE A 248 -22.02 9.28 35.09
CA ILE A 248 -23.32 8.73 34.66
C ILE A 248 -23.30 7.20 34.80
N THR A 249 -24.21 6.65 35.60
CA THR A 249 -24.37 5.22 35.84
C THR A 249 -24.87 4.47 34.60
N GLU A 250 -24.46 3.20 34.49
CA GLU A 250 -24.63 2.26 33.37
C GLU A 250 -26.06 2.07 32.79
N ASP A 251 -27.09 2.51 33.49
CA ASP A 251 -28.50 2.15 33.19
C ASP A 251 -29.19 3.00 32.10
N GLN A 252 -28.52 4.05 31.57
CA GLN A 252 -29.05 4.92 30.51
C GLN A 252 -28.35 4.76 29.16
N SER A 253 -27.48 3.78 28.99
CA SER A 253 -26.55 3.66 27.87
C SER A 253 -26.96 2.71 26.74
N GLN A 254 -28.17 2.19 26.71
CA GLN A 254 -28.59 1.14 25.77
C GLN A 254 -28.80 1.58 24.30
N SER A 255 -28.58 2.84 23.92
CA SER A 255 -28.82 3.28 22.55
C SER A 255 -27.62 3.85 21.78
N LEU A 256 -26.46 3.99 22.41
CA LEU A 256 -25.24 4.52 21.77
C LEU A 256 -24.07 3.65 22.21
N LEU A 257 -23.14 3.36 21.31
CA LEU A 257 -21.79 2.83 21.63
C LEU A 257 -21.04 3.92 22.42
N LYS A 258 -21.50 4.23 23.64
CA LYS A 258 -21.18 5.44 24.41
C LYS A 258 -19.82 5.43 25.11
N THR A 259 -19.01 4.41 24.93
CA THR A 259 -17.73 4.28 25.64
C THR A 259 -16.55 4.10 24.69
N ASN A 260 -16.37 5.02 23.72
CA ASN A 260 -15.16 5.02 22.89
C ASN A 260 -14.26 6.22 23.22
N LEU A 261 -13.73 6.24 24.44
CA LEU A 261 -12.59 7.09 24.82
C LEU A 261 -11.31 6.74 24.04
N GLY A 262 -11.31 5.64 23.28
CA GLY A 262 -10.16 4.97 22.73
C GLY A 262 -9.98 4.97 21.23
N LEU A 263 -10.91 5.46 20.39
CA LEU A 263 -10.73 5.40 18.93
C LEU A 263 -9.56 6.29 18.50
N LYS A 264 -8.49 5.65 18.03
CA LYS A 264 -7.24 6.32 17.64
C LYS A 264 -7.15 6.50 16.13
N LEU A 265 -7.63 5.51 15.37
CA LEU A 265 -7.44 5.44 13.94
C LEU A 265 -8.71 5.01 13.21
N ILE A 266 -9.06 5.76 12.16
CA ILE A 266 -10.05 5.36 11.16
C ILE A 266 -9.30 5.10 9.84
N PHE A 267 -9.60 3.98 9.19
CA PHE A 267 -9.20 3.69 7.82
C PHE A 267 -10.42 3.67 6.92
N ILE A 268 -10.31 4.22 5.72
CA ILE A 268 -11.38 4.24 4.73
C ILE A 268 -10.80 4.16 3.31
N ASP A 269 -11.34 3.25 2.48
CA ASP A 269 -11.02 3.05 1.07
C ASP A 269 -12.29 3.28 0.23
N PRO A 270 -12.62 4.57 -0.08
CA PRO A 270 -13.86 4.87 -0.77
C PRO A 270 -13.84 4.35 -2.21
N ALA A 271 -14.85 3.55 -2.57
CA ALA A 271 -15.02 3.03 -3.90
C ALA A 271 -15.43 4.14 -4.88
N ARG A 272 -15.07 3.98 -6.16
CA ARG A 272 -15.57 4.87 -7.20
C ARG A 272 -17.06 4.64 -7.41
N ARG A 273 -17.85 5.71 -7.60
CA ARG A 273 -19.30 5.60 -7.82
C ARG A 273 -19.69 5.02 -9.19
N ASP A 274 -18.77 5.02 -10.15
CA ASP A 274 -19.13 4.87 -11.55
C ASP A 274 -19.13 3.41 -12.01
N ASP A 275 -20.34 2.82 -12.07
CA ASP A 275 -20.61 1.57 -12.77
C ASP A 275 -20.49 1.70 -14.31
N ALA A 276 -20.39 2.93 -14.84
CA ALA A 276 -20.32 3.24 -16.27
C ALA A 276 -18.90 3.40 -16.82
N GLY A 277 -17.84 3.24 -15.98
CA GLY A 277 -16.44 3.28 -16.41
C GLY A 277 -15.87 4.68 -16.70
N ASN A 278 -16.56 5.77 -16.29
CA ASN A 278 -16.05 7.12 -16.43
C ASN A 278 -14.89 7.37 -15.44
N LYS A 279 -13.93 8.20 -15.85
CA LYS A 279 -12.79 8.56 -15.00
C LYS A 279 -13.27 9.39 -13.79
N VAL A 280 -13.15 8.82 -12.59
CA VAL A 280 -13.32 9.57 -11.35
C VAL A 280 -12.20 10.60 -11.24
N VAL A 281 -12.55 11.86 -11.12
CA VAL A 281 -11.61 12.99 -11.11
C VAL A 281 -11.60 13.71 -9.76
N SER A 282 -12.63 13.52 -8.91
CA SER A 282 -12.84 14.22 -7.64
C SER A 282 -13.17 13.23 -6.52
N LEU A 283 -12.85 13.57 -5.28
CA LEU A 283 -13.23 12.80 -4.10
C LEU A 283 -14.74 12.73 -3.90
N LYS A 284 -15.47 13.76 -4.36
CA LYS A 284 -16.94 13.81 -4.33
C LYS A 284 -17.60 12.73 -5.18
N ASP A 285 -16.86 12.21 -6.16
CA ASP A 285 -17.32 11.12 -7.03
C ASP A 285 -17.09 9.72 -6.41
N CYS A 286 -16.53 9.64 -5.20
CA CYS A 286 -16.30 8.40 -4.47
C CYS A 286 -17.48 8.05 -3.55
N THR A 287 -17.59 6.79 -3.17
CA THR A 287 -18.57 6.31 -2.19
C THR A 287 -17.85 5.52 -1.10
N PRO A 288 -17.93 5.97 0.17
CA PRO A 288 -18.57 7.21 0.64
C PRO A 288 -17.82 8.48 0.22
N ASP A 289 -18.55 9.62 0.18
CA ASP A 289 -17.96 10.94 -0.06
C ASP A 289 -17.22 11.41 1.21
N VAL A 290 -15.91 11.24 1.20
CA VAL A 290 -15.05 11.57 2.35
C VAL A 290 -14.96 13.07 2.63
N THR A 291 -15.28 13.93 1.64
CA THR A 291 -15.28 15.38 1.85
C THR A 291 -16.37 15.85 2.80
N LEU A 292 -17.47 15.10 2.88
CA LEU A 292 -18.57 15.35 3.80
C LEU A 292 -18.34 14.73 5.19
N LEU A 293 -17.50 13.68 5.28
CA LEU A 293 -17.29 12.88 6.50
C LEU A 293 -16.05 13.31 7.30
N GLN A 294 -15.15 14.09 6.72
CA GLN A 294 -13.84 14.37 7.31
C GLN A 294 -13.91 14.98 8.72
N GLU A 295 -14.79 15.96 8.94
CA GLU A 295 -14.94 16.63 10.23
C GLU A 295 -15.49 15.68 11.29
N GLU A 296 -16.46 14.83 10.91
CA GLU A 296 -17.00 13.83 11.81
C GLU A 296 -15.95 12.77 12.17
N MET A 297 -15.20 12.24 11.20
CA MET A 297 -14.14 11.28 11.46
C MET A 297 -13.07 11.85 12.41
N LEU A 298 -12.64 13.11 12.18
CA LEU A 298 -11.65 13.78 13.03
C LEU A 298 -12.19 14.13 14.42
N SER A 299 -13.51 14.32 14.56
CA SER A 299 -14.12 14.50 15.87
C SER A 299 -14.08 13.24 16.74
N LYS A 300 -13.96 12.06 16.12
CA LYS A 300 -14.03 10.73 16.76
C LYS A 300 -12.67 10.05 16.89
N ALA A 301 -11.74 10.22 15.92
CA ALA A 301 -10.41 9.60 15.93
C ALA A 301 -9.28 10.62 15.90
N ASP A 302 -8.09 10.21 16.35
CA ASP A 302 -6.89 11.06 16.30
C ASP A 302 -6.35 11.20 14.88
N TYR A 303 -6.43 10.11 14.12
CA TYR A 303 -5.96 10.02 12.74
C TYR A 303 -6.99 9.37 11.84
N VAL A 304 -7.03 9.81 10.59
CA VAL A 304 -7.80 9.19 9.52
C VAL A 304 -6.85 8.88 8.37
N ILE A 305 -6.81 7.63 7.92
CA ILE A 305 -6.09 7.24 6.70
C ILE A 305 -7.14 7.01 5.61
N ILE A 306 -7.06 7.80 4.54
CA ILE A 306 -7.89 7.66 3.35
C ILE A 306 -7.05 7.03 2.25
N LYS A 307 -7.42 5.84 1.78
CA LYS A 307 -6.78 5.18 0.65
C LYS A 307 -7.49 5.57 -0.65
N LEU A 308 -6.73 5.95 -1.66
CA LEU A 308 -7.23 6.43 -2.93
C LEU A 308 -6.56 5.73 -4.10
N SER A 309 -7.26 5.72 -5.22
CA SER A 309 -6.71 5.22 -6.48
C SER A 309 -5.47 6.03 -6.90
N PRO A 310 -4.42 5.38 -7.43
CA PRO A 310 -3.24 6.07 -7.97
C PRO A 310 -3.54 6.94 -9.18
N MET A 311 -4.73 6.81 -9.77
CA MET A 311 -5.17 7.64 -10.91
C MET A 311 -5.62 9.04 -10.50
N LEU A 312 -5.99 9.25 -9.23
CA LEU A 312 -6.41 10.57 -8.74
C LEU A 312 -5.21 11.53 -8.69
N ASP A 313 -5.47 12.80 -8.98
CA ASP A 313 -4.52 13.88 -8.77
C ASP A 313 -4.46 14.21 -7.27
N TRP A 314 -3.30 14.04 -6.66
CA TRP A 314 -3.15 14.24 -5.22
C TRP A 314 -3.25 15.71 -4.81
N HIS A 315 -2.81 16.68 -5.65
CA HIS A 315 -2.97 18.11 -5.38
C HIS A 315 -4.46 18.49 -5.31
N ARG A 316 -5.24 17.95 -6.25
CA ARG A 316 -6.68 18.15 -6.23
C ARG A 316 -7.31 17.48 -5.01
N ALA A 317 -6.91 16.25 -4.70
CA ALA A 317 -7.45 15.54 -3.54
C ALA A 317 -7.22 16.31 -2.22
N ILE A 318 -6.02 16.84 -2.00
CA ILE A 318 -5.74 17.65 -0.80
C ILE A 318 -6.49 18.99 -0.80
N SER A 319 -6.76 19.59 -1.97
CA SER A 319 -7.53 20.84 -2.04
C SER A 319 -9.02 20.68 -1.71
N GLU A 320 -9.55 19.45 -1.78
CA GLU A 320 -10.94 19.12 -1.44
C GLU A 320 -11.10 18.71 0.04
N LEU A 321 -10.00 18.60 0.82
CA LEU A 321 -9.99 18.16 2.21
C LEU A 321 -9.31 19.19 3.12
N SER A 322 -9.75 19.21 4.37
CA SER A 322 -9.08 19.93 5.45
C SER A 322 -8.19 18.99 6.26
N HIS A 323 -7.25 19.54 7.01
CA HIS A 323 -6.44 18.77 7.98
C HIS A 323 -5.57 17.65 7.40
N VAL A 324 -5.27 17.65 6.10
CA VAL A 324 -4.30 16.72 5.51
C VAL A 324 -2.91 17.07 6.02
N ARG A 325 -2.22 16.09 6.59
CA ARG A 325 -0.87 16.21 7.16
C ARG A 325 0.18 15.49 6.34
N GLU A 326 -0.21 14.37 5.76
CA GLU A 326 0.71 13.55 4.98
C GLU A 326 0.03 13.03 3.72
N VAL A 327 0.81 12.98 2.65
CA VAL A 327 0.48 12.34 1.38
C VAL A 327 1.50 11.23 1.15
N HIS A 328 1.04 9.99 0.98
CA HIS A 328 1.91 8.86 0.66
C HIS A 328 1.59 8.35 -0.74
N ILE A 329 2.57 8.39 -1.62
CA ILE A 329 2.49 7.89 -2.99
C ILE A 329 3.27 6.58 -3.04
N ILE A 330 2.55 5.47 -3.13
CA ILE A 330 3.13 4.13 -2.98
C ILE A 330 3.20 3.45 -4.32
N SER A 331 4.42 3.05 -4.68
CA SER A 331 4.74 2.28 -5.88
C SER A 331 5.39 0.95 -5.52
N VAL A 332 5.10 -0.06 -6.30
CA VAL A 332 5.68 -1.40 -6.20
C VAL A 332 6.15 -1.81 -7.59
N ASN A 333 7.39 -2.28 -7.71
CA ASN A 333 8.01 -2.60 -9.00
C ASN A 333 7.94 -1.45 -10.00
N ASN A 334 8.16 -0.22 -9.51
CA ASN A 334 8.10 1.01 -10.31
C ASN A 334 6.73 1.30 -10.97
N GLU A 335 5.65 0.84 -10.35
CA GLU A 335 4.26 1.13 -10.73
C GLU A 335 3.50 1.71 -9.54
N CYS A 336 2.91 2.89 -9.71
CA CYS A 336 2.12 3.53 -8.64
C CYS A 336 0.86 2.70 -8.36
N LYS A 337 0.72 2.20 -7.13
CA LYS A 337 -0.36 1.29 -6.72
C LYS A 337 -1.47 1.98 -5.95
N GLU A 338 -1.13 2.90 -5.08
CA GLU A 338 -2.10 3.60 -4.24
C GLU A 338 -1.58 4.95 -3.76
N LEU A 339 -2.51 5.80 -3.37
CA LEU A 339 -2.29 7.09 -2.75
C LEU A 339 -2.97 7.05 -1.38
N LEU A 340 -2.24 7.41 -0.30
CA LEU A 340 -2.83 7.54 1.03
C LEU A 340 -2.77 9.01 1.46
N LEU A 341 -3.85 9.48 2.06
CA LEU A 341 -3.91 10.77 2.74
C LEU A 341 -4.08 10.52 4.24
N VAL A 342 -3.25 11.14 5.05
CA VAL A 342 -3.37 11.11 6.51
C VAL A 342 -3.92 12.44 6.97
N LEU A 343 -5.08 12.40 7.65
CA LEU A 343 -5.71 13.56 8.26
C LEU A 343 -5.54 13.51 9.78
N SER A 344 -5.29 14.66 10.40
CA SER A 344 -5.29 14.84 11.85
C SER A 344 -5.63 16.27 12.23
N ALA A 345 -6.48 16.44 13.21
CA ALA A 345 -6.79 17.76 13.78
C ALA A 345 -5.68 18.26 14.74
N ARG A 346 -4.76 17.39 15.18
CA ARG A 346 -3.64 17.75 16.04
C ARG A 346 -2.63 18.59 15.28
N ASN A 347 -2.09 19.63 15.89
CA ASN A 347 -0.97 20.37 15.33
C ASN A 347 0.30 19.51 15.43
N MET A 348 1.09 19.43 14.36
CA MET A 348 2.37 18.68 14.35
C MET A 348 3.37 19.20 15.40
N GLY A 349 3.25 20.49 15.82
CA GLY A 349 4.05 21.06 16.90
C GLY A 349 3.85 20.42 18.27
N ASP A 350 2.73 19.76 18.51
CA ASP A 350 2.45 19.09 19.78
C ASP A 350 3.21 17.75 19.92
N MET A 351 3.76 17.20 18.85
CA MET A 351 4.56 15.98 18.86
C MET A 351 6.09 16.23 18.93
N GLU A 352 6.54 17.42 18.52
CA GLU A 352 7.97 17.79 18.51
C GLU A 352 8.39 18.64 19.74
N ALA A 353 7.49 18.94 20.66
CA ALA A 353 7.74 19.80 21.83
C ALA A 353 8.62 19.20 22.94
N SER A 354 9.39 18.15 22.64
CA SER A 354 10.41 17.63 23.57
C SER A 354 11.86 18.01 23.22
N SER A 355 12.11 18.82 22.22
CA SER A 355 13.44 19.38 21.93
C SER A 355 13.60 20.77 22.52
N ALA A 356 14.61 20.93 23.38
CA ALA A 356 14.85 22.06 24.28
C ALA A 356 15.40 23.35 23.62
N ASP A 357 15.25 23.57 22.33
CA ASP A 357 15.73 24.77 21.66
C ASP A 357 14.59 25.52 20.98
N GLY A 358 14.34 26.72 21.52
CA GLY A 358 13.18 27.60 21.31
C GLY A 358 13.05 28.25 19.93
N GLU A 359 13.15 27.53 18.83
CA GLU A 359 12.70 28.01 17.51
C GLU A 359 11.32 27.47 17.21
N VAL A 360 10.34 28.38 17.18
CA VAL A 360 8.96 28.12 16.71
C VAL A 360 9.02 27.82 15.23
N LYS A 361 9.23 26.54 14.88
CA LYS A 361 9.03 26.08 13.50
C LYS A 361 7.53 25.98 13.23
N HIS A 362 7.10 26.61 12.16
CA HIS A 362 5.70 26.76 11.76
C HIS A 362 4.94 25.43 11.80
N ALA A 363 3.90 25.38 12.62
CA ALA A 363 2.94 24.29 12.66
C ALA A 363 2.22 24.22 11.31
N GLY A 364 2.39 23.13 10.56
CA GLY A 364 1.45 22.82 9.49
C GLY A 364 1.99 22.45 8.11
N ASN A 365 3.26 22.09 7.93
CA ASN A 365 3.75 21.69 6.59
C ASN A 365 3.26 20.29 6.22
N LEU A 366 2.58 20.23 5.07
CA LEU A 366 2.20 18.97 4.43
C LEU A 366 3.47 18.17 4.06
N ARG A 367 3.58 16.93 4.53
CA ARG A 367 4.68 16.03 4.18
C ARG A 367 4.28 15.11 3.03
N ILE A 368 5.16 14.96 2.05
CA ILE A 368 4.96 14.10 0.89
C ILE A 368 5.97 12.94 0.94
N TYR A 369 5.45 11.72 1.02
CA TYR A 369 6.23 10.49 1.06
C TYR A 369 6.12 9.78 -0.28
N CYS A 370 7.24 9.64 -0.98
CA CYS A 370 7.34 8.90 -2.25
C CYS A 370 8.03 7.58 -1.98
N VAL A 371 7.31 6.49 -2.11
CA VAL A 371 7.79 5.14 -1.79
C VAL A 371 7.76 4.26 -3.03
N ASN A 372 8.85 3.57 -3.32
CA ASN A 372 8.91 2.56 -4.35
C ASN A 372 9.74 1.36 -3.87
N ASP A 373 9.09 0.25 -3.58
CA ASP A 373 9.71 -0.92 -2.95
C ASP A 373 10.46 -0.51 -1.66
N ALA A 374 11.79 -0.71 -1.61
CA ALA A 374 12.64 -0.30 -0.50
C ALA A 374 13.15 1.14 -0.58
N GLN A 375 12.86 1.86 -1.66
CA GLN A 375 13.26 3.25 -1.82
C GLN A 375 12.23 4.19 -1.22
N SER A 376 12.67 5.15 -0.43
CA SER A 376 11.83 6.23 0.08
C SER A 376 12.45 7.60 -0.17
N PHE A 377 11.60 8.58 -0.41
CA PHE A 377 11.97 9.98 -0.54
C PHE A 377 10.89 10.82 0.13
N VAL A 378 11.30 11.74 1.00
CA VAL A 378 10.38 12.59 1.75
C VAL A 378 10.72 14.05 1.46
N CYS A 379 9.72 14.86 1.22
CA CYS A 379 9.82 16.31 1.16
C CYS A 379 8.56 16.93 1.77
N ASP A 380 8.60 18.23 1.99
CA ASP A 380 7.42 18.98 2.43
C ASP A 380 6.98 19.98 1.35
N GLU A 381 5.85 20.63 1.60
CA GLU A 381 5.27 21.62 0.69
C GLU A 381 6.20 22.83 0.49
N LEU A 382 6.90 23.28 1.55
CA LEU A 382 7.86 24.38 1.46
C LEU A 382 9.07 24.01 0.63
N ASP A 383 9.56 22.78 0.76
CA ASP A 383 10.62 22.25 -0.10
C ASP A 383 10.20 22.35 -1.58
N MET A 384 8.96 21.95 -1.89
CA MET A 384 8.45 21.98 -3.27
C MET A 384 8.28 23.38 -3.81
N GLU A 385 7.78 24.32 -3.00
CA GLU A 385 7.57 25.72 -3.39
C GLU A 385 8.89 26.48 -3.56
N SER A 386 9.86 26.24 -2.67
CA SER A 386 11.15 26.95 -2.68
C SER A 386 12.16 26.38 -3.69
N SER A 387 11.94 25.16 -4.17
CA SER A 387 12.87 24.47 -5.06
C SER A 387 12.55 24.71 -6.53
N SER A 388 13.60 24.89 -7.33
CA SER A 388 13.50 25.00 -8.77
C SER A 388 14.33 23.94 -9.47
N VAL A 389 13.84 23.46 -10.60
CA VAL A 389 14.57 22.48 -11.42
C VAL A 389 15.75 23.15 -12.12
N LYS A 390 16.96 22.65 -11.88
CA LYS A 390 18.14 23.04 -12.67
C LYS A 390 18.10 22.32 -14.00
N ILE A 391 18.14 23.05 -15.12
CA ILE A 391 18.17 22.47 -16.47
C ILE A 391 19.61 22.29 -16.91
N ALA A 392 19.91 21.14 -17.53
CA ALA A 392 21.21 20.88 -18.15
C ALA A 392 21.38 21.75 -19.42
N PRO A 393 22.61 22.18 -19.74
CA PRO A 393 22.86 22.82 -21.02
C PRO A 393 22.62 21.84 -22.16
N SER A 394 22.25 22.32 -23.35
CA SER A 394 22.03 21.47 -24.53
C SER A 394 23.26 20.68 -24.94
N THR A 395 24.46 21.20 -24.63
CA THR A 395 25.73 20.49 -24.76
C THR A 395 26.12 19.87 -23.43
N PHE A 396 25.53 18.71 -23.08
CA PHE A 396 25.80 18.04 -21.82
C PHE A 396 26.81 16.88 -21.92
N GLU A 397 27.78 17.03 -22.79
CA GLU A 397 28.86 16.04 -23.05
C GLU A 397 29.72 15.73 -21.81
N GLU A 398 29.77 16.65 -20.84
CA GLU A 398 30.46 16.44 -19.56
C GLU A 398 29.69 15.55 -18.58
N MET A 399 28.38 15.31 -18.82
CA MET A 399 27.55 14.48 -17.97
C MET A 399 27.83 13.00 -18.22
N GLN A 400 28.14 12.28 -17.16
CA GLN A 400 28.50 10.86 -17.23
C GLN A 400 27.40 9.93 -16.77
N TYR A 401 26.42 10.44 -16.02
CA TYR A 401 25.34 9.64 -15.43
C TYR A 401 23.98 10.20 -15.80
N LEU A 402 23.05 9.28 -16.02
CA LEU A 402 21.63 9.58 -16.26
C LEU A 402 20.76 8.87 -15.22
N TYR A 403 19.77 9.58 -14.72
CA TYR A 403 18.86 9.08 -13.70
C TYR A 403 17.41 9.23 -14.16
N GLU A 404 16.63 8.20 -13.90
CA GLU A 404 15.19 8.21 -14.11
C GLU A 404 14.49 8.02 -12.76
N PRO A 405 13.77 9.04 -12.24
CA PRO A 405 13.04 8.94 -11.00
C PRO A 405 12.03 7.79 -11.02
N ASN A 406 11.81 7.16 -9.88
CA ASN A 406 10.81 6.09 -9.77
C ASN A 406 9.37 6.62 -9.91
N ALA A 407 8.40 5.70 -10.04
CA ALA A 407 7.02 6.05 -10.35
C ALA A 407 6.34 6.92 -9.27
N SER A 408 6.70 6.78 -7.97
CA SER A 408 6.16 7.62 -6.91
C SER A 408 6.61 9.07 -7.03
N LEU A 409 7.87 9.31 -7.35
CA LEU A 409 8.42 10.63 -7.61
C LEU A 409 7.86 11.28 -8.87
N MET A 410 7.68 10.48 -9.91
CA MET A 410 7.01 10.92 -11.14
C MET A 410 5.59 11.39 -10.86
N LYS A 411 4.87 10.70 -9.97
CA LYS A 411 3.51 11.06 -9.53
C LYS A 411 3.51 12.28 -8.62
N ALA A 412 4.50 12.40 -7.71
CA ALA A 412 4.62 13.51 -6.79
C ALA A 412 4.95 14.84 -7.49
N GLY A 413 5.74 14.81 -8.56
CA GLY A 413 6.16 16.02 -9.26
C GLY A 413 7.25 16.84 -8.53
N CYS A 414 7.91 16.29 -7.50
CA CYS A 414 8.91 16.99 -6.68
C CYS A 414 10.28 17.14 -7.37
N PHE A 415 10.31 17.46 -8.66
CA PHE A 415 11.53 17.51 -9.47
C PHE A 415 12.50 18.61 -9.06
N GLY A 416 12.00 19.75 -8.55
CA GLY A 416 12.84 20.84 -8.02
C GLY A 416 13.63 20.36 -6.81
N VAL A 417 12.95 19.68 -5.86
CA VAL A 417 13.58 19.12 -4.66
C VAL A 417 14.64 18.08 -5.02
N LEU A 418 14.35 17.19 -5.98
CA LEU A 418 15.33 16.23 -6.49
C LEU A 418 16.56 16.93 -7.07
N SER A 419 16.33 17.95 -7.91
CA SER A 419 17.41 18.72 -8.54
C SER A 419 18.31 19.40 -7.51
N GLY A 420 17.72 19.97 -6.45
CA GLY A 420 18.44 20.63 -5.35
C GLY A 420 19.20 19.64 -4.47
N ARG A 421 18.51 18.60 -3.98
CA ARG A 421 19.05 17.64 -3.00
C ARG A 421 20.20 16.78 -3.56
N TYR A 422 20.12 16.41 -4.82
CA TYR A 422 21.12 15.56 -5.47
C TYR A 422 22.07 16.32 -6.40
N ASP A 423 21.97 17.66 -6.47
CA ASP A 423 22.70 18.50 -7.42
C ASP A 423 22.64 17.98 -8.87
N ALA A 424 21.49 17.40 -9.23
CA ALA A 424 21.24 16.83 -10.54
C ALA A 424 20.52 17.83 -11.44
N ARG A 425 20.80 17.78 -12.74
CA ARG A 425 20.19 18.67 -13.75
C ARG A 425 19.23 17.89 -14.63
N MET A 426 18.03 18.40 -14.85
CA MET A 426 17.07 17.77 -15.76
C MET A 426 17.41 18.14 -17.21
N LEU A 427 17.35 17.19 -18.14
CA LEU A 427 17.71 17.41 -19.55
C LEU A 427 16.83 18.45 -20.24
N SER A 428 15.52 18.46 -19.91
CA SER A 428 14.61 19.51 -20.31
C SER A 428 13.38 19.49 -19.40
N LYS A 429 12.60 20.58 -19.38
CA LYS A 429 11.46 20.77 -18.47
C LYS A 429 10.46 19.60 -18.46
N ASN A 430 10.28 18.90 -19.57
CA ASN A 430 9.31 17.80 -19.71
C ASN A 430 9.98 16.43 -19.90
N SER A 431 11.31 16.34 -19.77
CA SER A 431 12.02 15.06 -19.95
C SER A 431 11.91 14.15 -18.73
N HIS A 432 11.87 14.74 -17.53
CA HIS A 432 11.96 14.05 -16.24
C HIS A 432 13.15 13.09 -16.13
N LEU A 433 14.18 13.34 -16.93
CA LEU A 433 15.47 12.63 -16.89
C LEU A 433 16.51 13.56 -16.32
N PHE A 434 17.26 13.10 -15.32
CA PHE A 434 18.29 13.86 -14.66
C PHE A 434 19.67 13.37 -15.07
N VAL A 435 20.65 14.27 -15.04
CA VAL A 435 22.04 13.97 -15.36
C VAL A 435 22.98 14.60 -14.33
N SER A 436 24.13 13.98 -14.13
CA SER A 436 25.23 14.49 -13.30
C SER A 436 26.59 14.14 -13.88
N GLN A 437 27.64 14.84 -13.43
CA GLN A 437 29.05 14.52 -13.79
C GLN A 437 29.58 13.37 -12.94
N ALA A 438 29.28 13.37 -11.64
CA ALA A 438 29.66 12.32 -10.69
C ALA A 438 28.47 11.38 -10.38
N PRO A 439 28.75 10.14 -9.96
CA PRO A 439 27.67 9.23 -9.54
C PRO A 439 26.94 9.77 -8.31
N ILE A 440 25.62 9.64 -8.31
CA ILE A 440 24.75 9.96 -7.17
C ILE A 440 24.44 8.66 -6.46
N GLU A 441 24.91 8.53 -5.23
CA GLU A 441 24.56 7.39 -4.37
C GLU A 441 23.09 7.47 -3.95
N ALA A 442 22.43 6.30 -3.90
CA ALA A 442 21.04 6.16 -3.44
C ALA A 442 20.03 7.10 -4.12
N PHE A 443 20.21 7.43 -5.41
CA PHE A 443 19.19 8.17 -6.15
C PHE A 443 17.86 7.37 -6.14
N PRO A 444 16.73 7.97 -5.79
CA PRO A 444 15.46 7.25 -5.69
C PRO A 444 14.85 6.99 -7.08
N GLY A 445 15.39 6.01 -7.77
CA GLY A 445 15.03 5.67 -9.14
C GLY A 445 16.02 4.70 -9.76
N ARG A 446 16.18 4.79 -11.08
CA ARG A 446 17.14 4.00 -11.84
C ARG A 446 18.33 4.85 -12.24
N SER A 447 19.53 4.32 -12.06
CA SER A 447 20.81 4.98 -12.38
C SER A 447 21.47 4.31 -13.57
N PHE A 448 22.05 5.11 -14.45
CA PHE A 448 22.70 4.66 -15.68
C PHE A 448 23.97 5.44 -15.93
N ARG A 449 24.97 4.77 -16.47
CA ARG A 449 26.17 5.39 -17.00
C ARG A 449 25.98 5.74 -18.48
N ILE A 450 26.28 6.97 -18.88
CA ILE A 450 26.17 7.43 -20.26
C ILE A 450 27.36 6.90 -21.04
N ILE A 451 27.11 6.17 -22.13
CA ILE A 451 28.12 5.62 -23.03
C ILE A 451 28.31 6.53 -24.25
N ALA A 452 27.22 7.01 -24.81
CA ALA A 452 27.23 7.89 -25.96
C ALA A 452 25.95 8.71 -26.04
N ILE A 453 26.06 9.86 -26.68
CA ILE A 453 24.94 10.71 -27.05
C ILE A 453 24.90 10.77 -28.56
N SER A 454 23.74 10.60 -29.17
CA SER A 454 23.56 10.66 -30.61
C SER A 454 22.46 11.63 -30.96
N SER A 455 22.72 12.53 -31.90
CA SER A 455 21.62 13.23 -32.56
C SER A 455 20.74 12.24 -33.32
N PHE A 456 19.51 12.65 -33.68
CA PHE A 456 18.61 11.78 -34.44
C PHE A 456 18.96 11.74 -35.94
N ASN A 457 20.27 11.95 -36.28
CA ASN A 457 20.83 11.90 -37.63
C ASN A 457 21.20 10.46 -38.01
N LYS A 458 20.83 10.03 -39.20
CA LYS A 458 21.02 8.66 -39.68
C LYS A 458 22.49 8.21 -39.68
N LYS A 459 23.44 9.12 -40.02
CA LYS A 459 24.87 8.80 -40.09
C LYS A 459 25.45 8.58 -38.68
N GLU A 460 25.08 9.43 -37.76
CA GLU A 460 25.50 9.36 -36.36
C GLU A 460 24.91 8.16 -35.64
N LEU A 461 23.59 7.93 -35.79
CA LEU A 461 22.91 6.74 -35.28
C LEU A 461 23.61 5.45 -35.73
N LYS A 462 23.96 5.34 -37.01
CA LYS A 462 24.68 4.16 -37.53
C LYS A 462 26.03 3.97 -36.86
N ARG A 463 26.72 5.05 -36.55
CA ARG A 463 28.03 5.02 -35.85
C ARG A 463 27.86 4.59 -34.40
N GLN A 464 26.99 5.27 -33.67
CA GLN A 464 26.83 5.08 -32.21
C GLN A 464 26.14 3.76 -31.84
N LEU A 465 25.28 3.24 -32.72
CA LEU A 465 24.60 1.96 -32.50
C LEU A 465 25.31 0.77 -33.17
N SER A 466 26.54 0.98 -33.67
CA SER A 466 27.32 -0.10 -34.30
C SER A 466 27.57 -1.23 -33.29
N GLY A 467 27.17 -2.46 -33.64
CA GLY A 467 27.32 -3.64 -32.78
C GLY A 467 26.17 -3.86 -31.80
N ILE A 468 25.29 -2.88 -31.60
CA ILE A 468 24.11 -3.03 -30.72
C ILE A 468 22.97 -3.65 -31.53
N THR A 469 22.52 -4.85 -31.13
CA THR A 469 21.42 -5.57 -31.80
C THR A 469 20.15 -5.61 -30.95
N LYS A 470 20.28 -5.39 -29.62
CA LYS A 470 19.21 -5.36 -28.63
C LYS A 470 19.37 -4.15 -27.72
N ALA A 471 18.27 -3.51 -27.34
CA ALA A 471 18.27 -2.46 -26.34
C ALA A 471 16.90 -2.29 -25.68
N ASN A 472 16.93 -1.88 -24.42
CA ASN A 472 15.78 -1.41 -23.67
C ASN A 472 15.55 0.07 -24.02
N ILE A 473 14.44 0.39 -24.67
CA ILE A 473 14.17 1.74 -25.17
C ILE A 473 13.12 2.41 -24.32
N ALA A 474 13.39 3.63 -23.87
CA ALA A 474 12.44 4.52 -23.21
C ALA A 474 12.33 5.85 -23.97
N THR A 475 11.14 6.41 -24.03
CA THR A 475 10.89 7.73 -24.62
C THR A 475 10.37 8.68 -23.55
N ARG A 476 10.95 9.89 -23.48
CA ARG A 476 10.54 10.98 -22.59
C ARG A 476 10.50 12.28 -23.38
N ASN A 477 9.31 12.88 -23.50
CA ASN A 477 9.14 14.09 -24.32
C ASN A 477 9.75 13.93 -25.74
N PHE A 478 9.38 12.86 -26.42
CA PHE A 478 9.91 12.51 -27.74
C PHE A 478 8.78 12.26 -28.74
N PRO A 479 8.91 12.68 -30.03
CA PRO A 479 7.80 12.63 -30.99
C PRO A 479 7.43 11.23 -31.48
N LEU A 480 8.28 10.22 -31.25
CA LEU A 480 8.02 8.84 -31.65
C LEU A 480 7.74 7.95 -30.43
N SER A 481 6.83 7.00 -30.59
CA SER A 481 6.61 5.93 -29.62
C SER A 481 7.81 4.96 -29.55
N VAL A 482 7.92 4.20 -28.47
CA VAL A 482 8.94 3.15 -28.31
C VAL A 482 8.90 2.15 -29.48
N ALA A 483 7.71 1.75 -29.92
CA ALA A 483 7.55 0.79 -31.02
C ALA A 483 8.07 1.33 -32.36
N GLU A 484 7.73 2.58 -32.68
CA GLU A 484 8.22 3.26 -33.91
C GLU A 484 9.71 3.46 -33.88
N LEU A 485 10.26 3.91 -32.73
CA LEU A 485 11.68 4.11 -32.54
C LEU A 485 12.45 2.79 -32.68
N ARG A 486 11.97 1.72 -32.04
CA ARG A 486 12.54 0.37 -32.15
C ARG A 486 12.62 -0.11 -33.61
N LYS A 487 11.52 0.06 -34.36
CA LYS A 487 11.47 -0.28 -35.79
C LYS A 487 12.46 0.53 -36.61
N ARG A 488 12.57 1.85 -36.34
CA ARG A 488 13.50 2.76 -37.05
C ARG A 488 14.95 2.44 -36.76
N LEU A 489 15.30 2.12 -35.51
CA LEU A 489 16.66 1.75 -35.10
C LEU A 489 17.02 0.30 -35.44
N LYS A 490 16.03 -0.53 -35.82
CA LYS A 490 16.19 -1.97 -36.12
C LYS A 490 16.76 -2.77 -34.94
N LEU A 491 16.38 -2.43 -33.71
CA LEU A 491 16.81 -3.09 -32.49
C LEU A 491 15.75 -4.06 -31.98
N LYS A 492 16.19 -5.20 -31.41
CA LYS A 492 15.34 -6.11 -30.65
C LYS A 492 15.21 -5.63 -29.21
N ASP A 493 14.22 -6.12 -28.47
CA ASP A 493 14.03 -5.81 -27.06
C ASP A 493 15.02 -6.55 -26.17
N GLY A 494 15.38 -5.92 -25.02
CA GLY A 494 16.27 -6.49 -24.00
C GLY A 494 17.76 -6.20 -24.25
N GLY A 495 18.62 -6.95 -23.57
CA GLY A 495 20.08 -6.73 -23.54
C GLY A 495 20.50 -5.74 -22.45
N GLU A 496 21.81 -5.45 -22.39
CA GLU A 496 22.41 -4.60 -21.35
C GLU A 496 22.37 -3.10 -21.69
N THR A 497 22.10 -2.75 -22.93
CA THR A 497 22.03 -1.35 -23.39
C THR A 497 20.65 -0.77 -23.14
N TYR A 498 20.63 0.46 -22.60
CA TYR A 498 19.42 1.27 -22.44
C TYR A 498 19.53 2.51 -23.33
N ILE A 499 18.44 2.87 -24.00
CA ILE A 499 18.38 4.04 -24.89
C ILE A 499 17.23 4.93 -24.43
N PHE A 500 17.56 6.13 -23.99
CA PHE A 500 16.60 7.16 -23.65
C PHE A 500 16.49 8.17 -24.79
N ALA A 501 15.33 8.21 -25.44
CA ALA A 501 15.03 9.20 -26.45
C ALA A 501 14.32 10.39 -25.83
N THR A 502 14.86 11.59 -25.99
CA THR A 502 14.28 12.80 -25.40
C THR A 502 14.50 14.03 -26.27
N THR A 503 13.77 15.11 -25.94
CA THR A 503 13.95 16.43 -26.54
C THR A 503 14.61 17.34 -25.49
N LEU A 504 15.70 18.00 -25.88
CA LEU A 504 16.46 18.91 -25.02
C LEU A 504 15.79 20.29 -24.92
N SER A 505 16.39 21.18 -24.14
CA SER A 505 15.87 22.54 -23.92
C SER A 505 15.91 23.44 -25.16
N ASP A 506 16.76 23.14 -26.13
CA ASP A 506 16.88 23.80 -27.46
C ASP A 506 16.01 23.11 -28.54
N GLU A 507 15.06 22.25 -28.12
CA GLU A 507 14.19 21.47 -29.00
C GLU A 507 14.89 20.39 -29.84
N SER A 508 16.16 20.18 -29.70
CA SER A 508 16.89 19.12 -30.40
C SER A 508 16.50 17.74 -29.85
N HIS A 509 16.41 16.77 -30.77
CA HIS A 509 16.08 15.38 -30.43
C HIS A 509 17.35 14.55 -30.29
N VAL A 510 17.54 13.91 -29.15
CA VAL A 510 18.70 13.09 -28.85
C VAL A 510 18.35 11.69 -28.38
N LEU A 511 19.28 10.77 -28.61
CA LEU A 511 19.29 9.44 -27.98
C LEU A 511 20.48 9.39 -27.03
N VAL A 512 20.20 9.16 -25.74
CA VAL A 512 21.23 8.91 -24.73
C VAL A 512 21.39 7.40 -24.61
N ILE A 513 22.52 6.88 -25.01
CA ILE A 513 22.84 5.45 -24.97
C ILE A 513 23.59 5.19 -23.67
N THR A 514 23.08 4.26 -22.89
CA THR A 514 23.48 4.03 -21.50
C THR A 514 23.58 2.54 -21.18
N GLU A 515 24.27 2.22 -20.09
CA GLU A 515 24.21 0.94 -19.39
C GLU A 515 23.85 1.17 -17.93
N LYS A 516 23.39 0.14 -17.18
CA LYS A 516 23.14 0.27 -15.75
C LYS A 516 24.42 0.67 -15.02
N ALA A 517 24.30 1.65 -14.09
CA ALA A 517 25.38 2.10 -13.23
C ALA A 517 25.57 1.15 -12.04
#